data_5d485d5e20ae259df3dc055476f56ec4
#
_entry.id   5d485d5e20ae259df3dc055476f56ec4
#
_cell.length_a   1.000
_cell.length_b   1.000
_cell.length_c   1.000
_cell.angle_alpha   90.00
_cell.angle_beta   90.00
_cell.angle_gamma   90.00
#
_symmetry.space_group_name_H-M   'P 1'
#
loop_
_entity.id
_entity.type
_entity.pdbx_description
1 polymer ?
#
loop_
_entity_poly.entity_id
_entity_poly.type
_entity_poly.pdbx_seq_one_letter_code
_entity_poly.pdbx_strand_id
1 'polypeptide(L)'
;MARVVLALVVLLALPAAAAAQPTSCAPSKPDMLGPFYKPDAPERTATGQGLVVSGTVRSAKGCAPLRGAQLEWWSADGRGEYHDELRATQKTGADGAFRYETVSPGRYPGRPPHLHVKISAPGHRTLVTQVYPRDGQRALATDFVLVGE
;
A
#
# COMPACT_ATOMS: atom_id res chain seq x y z
N MET A 1 37.24 -0.03 60.92
CA MET A 1 35.93 -0.61 60.62
C MET A 1 35.20 0.35 59.66
N ALA A 2 35.23 0.11 58.34
CA ALA A 2 34.61 0.97 57.35
C ALA A 2 33.20 0.42 57.05
N ARG A 3 32.16 1.23 57.25
CA ARG A 3 30.78 0.89 56.89
C ARG A 3 30.53 1.26 55.45
N VAL A 4 30.31 0.25 54.60
CA VAL A 4 29.84 0.42 53.20
C VAL A 4 28.35 0.63 53.25
N VAL A 5 27.88 1.81 52.84
CA VAL A 5 26.45 2.11 52.67
C VAL A 5 26.10 1.77 51.20
N LEU A 6 25.32 0.72 51.03
CA LEU A 6 24.81 0.31 49.70
C LEU A 6 23.58 1.17 49.40
N ALA A 7 23.70 2.09 48.45
CA ALA A 7 22.58 2.89 47.99
C ALA A 7 21.78 2.07 46.95
N LEU A 8 20.52 1.75 47.30
CA LEU A 8 19.56 1.07 46.41
C LEU A 8 18.96 2.08 45.43
N VAL A 9 19.36 2.04 44.17
CA VAL A 9 18.75 2.85 43.11
C VAL A 9 17.49 2.15 42.62
N VAL A 10 16.32 2.69 42.98
CA VAL A 10 15.02 2.22 42.47
C VAL A 10 14.76 2.90 41.13
N LEU A 11 14.88 2.16 40.01
CA LEU A 11 14.47 2.61 38.70
C LEU A 11 12.92 2.59 38.64
N LEU A 12 12.29 3.75 38.66
CA LEU A 12 10.87 3.92 38.37
C LEU A 12 10.69 3.79 36.85
N ALA A 13 10.16 2.67 36.36
CA ALA A 13 9.72 2.51 35.01
C ALA A 13 8.42 3.32 34.80
N LEU A 14 8.50 4.41 34.01
CA LEU A 14 7.33 5.16 33.57
C LEU A 14 6.53 4.33 32.53
N PRO A 15 5.21 4.17 32.70
CA PRO A 15 4.40 3.50 31.68
C PRO A 15 4.41 4.30 30.40
N ALA A 16 4.79 3.66 29.29
CA ALA A 16 4.66 4.23 27.96
C ALA A 16 3.17 4.45 27.65
N ALA A 17 2.76 5.70 27.44
CA ALA A 17 1.41 6.02 27.03
C ALA A 17 1.15 5.40 25.64
N ALA A 18 0.26 4.41 25.57
CA ALA A 18 -0.21 3.87 24.29
C ALA A 18 -0.97 4.98 23.55
N ALA A 19 -0.47 5.39 22.36
CA ALA A 19 -1.17 6.32 21.51
C ALA A 19 -2.52 5.70 21.10
N ALA A 20 -3.63 6.43 21.32
CA ALA A 20 -4.95 5.98 20.91
C ALA A 20 -4.97 5.85 19.37
N GLN A 21 -5.38 4.67 18.87
CA GLN A 21 -5.56 4.44 17.45
C GLN A 21 -6.74 5.30 16.94
N PRO A 22 -6.65 5.87 15.73
CA PRO A 22 -7.77 6.61 15.17
C PRO A 22 -8.98 5.68 14.99
N THR A 23 -10.17 6.19 15.25
CA THR A 23 -11.43 5.40 15.19
C THR A 23 -11.93 5.16 13.78
N SER A 24 -11.46 5.96 12.80
CA SER A 24 -11.80 5.84 11.39
C SER A 24 -10.75 6.49 10.51
N CYS A 25 -10.64 6.00 9.27
CA CYS A 25 -9.84 6.58 8.21
C CYS A 25 -10.73 6.93 7.03
N ALA A 26 -10.45 8.03 6.35
CA ALA A 26 -11.18 8.40 5.14
C ALA A 26 -10.99 7.33 4.06
N PRO A 27 -12.07 6.76 3.49
CA PRO A 27 -11.97 5.79 2.42
C PRO A 27 -11.21 6.33 1.20
N SER A 28 -10.43 5.46 0.57
CA SER A 28 -9.82 5.78 -0.71
C SER A 28 -10.88 6.00 -1.78
N LYS A 29 -10.67 7.01 -2.61
CA LYS A 29 -11.58 7.31 -3.72
C LYS A 29 -11.43 6.27 -4.82
N PRO A 30 -12.54 5.72 -5.34
CA PRO A 30 -12.49 4.86 -6.52
C PRO A 30 -12.12 5.67 -7.76
N ASP A 31 -11.54 4.98 -8.74
CA ASP A 31 -11.24 5.49 -10.06
C ASP A 31 -11.56 4.41 -11.11
N MET A 32 -11.36 4.73 -12.39
CA MET A 32 -11.72 3.86 -13.49
C MET A 32 -10.90 2.57 -13.53
N LEU A 33 -11.57 1.44 -13.77
CA LEU A 33 -10.93 0.17 -14.10
C LEU A 33 -10.11 0.26 -15.40
N GLY A 34 -10.64 1.02 -16.36
CA GLY A 34 -10.07 1.11 -17.70
C GLY A 34 -10.28 -0.15 -18.53
N PRO A 35 -9.92 -0.11 -19.82
CA PRO A 35 -10.19 -1.22 -20.75
C PRO A 35 -9.13 -2.34 -20.71
N PHE A 36 -8.04 -2.17 -19.98
CA PHE A 36 -6.89 -3.09 -20.02
C PHE A 36 -6.79 -4.05 -18.84
N TYR A 37 -7.80 -4.07 -17.94
CA TYR A 37 -7.81 -5.05 -16.86
C TYR A 37 -7.93 -6.48 -17.41
N LYS A 38 -7.09 -7.38 -16.87
CA LYS A 38 -7.20 -8.83 -17.07
C LYS A 38 -7.07 -9.50 -15.72
N PRO A 39 -7.94 -10.47 -15.38
CA PRO A 39 -7.82 -11.25 -14.14
C PRO A 39 -6.59 -12.18 -14.17
N ASP A 40 -6.31 -12.81 -13.03
CA ASP A 40 -5.34 -13.90 -12.91
C ASP A 40 -3.89 -13.52 -13.26
N ALA A 41 -3.51 -12.27 -12.98
CA ALA A 41 -2.13 -11.85 -13.12
C ALA A 41 -1.22 -12.67 -12.17
N PRO A 42 0.02 -13.00 -12.59
CA PRO A 42 0.95 -13.79 -11.78
C PRO A 42 1.23 -13.16 -10.41
N GLU A 43 1.42 -14.02 -9.39
CA GLU A 43 1.77 -13.56 -8.05
C GLU A 43 3.25 -13.11 -8.03
N ARG A 44 3.46 -11.82 -7.84
CA ARG A 44 4.78 -11.17 -7.80
C ARG A 44 4.69 -9.75 -7.22
N THR A 45 5.80 -9.26 -6.67
CA THR A 45 5.92 -7.92 -6.09
C THR A 45 6.69 -6.95 -6.98
N ALA A 46 7.17 -7.41 -8.13
CA ALA A 46 7.87 -6.58 -9.10
C ALA A 46 7.56 -7.00 -10.54
N THR A 47 7.47 -6.02 -11.43
CA THR A 47 7.30 -6.19 -12.89
C THR A 47 8.31 -5.36 -13.67
N GLY A 48 9.29 -4.79 -13.01
CA GLY A 48 10.34 -3.95 -13.59
C GLY A 48 11.01 -3.10 -12.53
N GLN A 49 11.78 -2.12 -12.98
CA GLN A 49 12.48 -1.19 -12.10
C GLN A 49 12.22 0.26 -12.56
N GLY A 50 12.26 1.19 -11.61
CA GLY A 50 12.13 2.62 -11.91
C GLY A 50 11.15 3.35 -11.01
N LEU A 51 10.06 2.70 -10.62
CA LEU A 51 9.07 3.24 -9.69
C LEU A 51 8.73 2.21 -8.61
N VAL A 52 8.84 2.61 -7.36
CA VAL A 52 8.38 1.84 -6.20
C VAL A 52 7.10 2.49 -5.65
N VAL A 53 6.03 1.72 -5.54
CA VAL A 53 4.80 2.12 -4.83
C VAL A 53 4.71 1.31 -3.55
N SER A 54 4.54 1.98 -2.41
CA SER A 54 4.47 1.32 -1.11
C SER A 54 3.45 2.00 -0.20
N GLY A 55 2.94 1.26 0.78
CA GLY A 55 1.97 1.76 1.74
C GLY A 55 1.31 0.65 2.53
N THR A 56 0.16 0.94 3.10
CA THR A 56 -0.64 0.01 3.91
C THR A 56 -2.07 -0.05 3.38
N VAL A 57 -2.65 -1.24 3.33
CA VAL A 57 -4.09 -1.41 3.12
C VAL A 57 -4.76 -1.44 4.49
N ARG A 58 -5.79 -0.62 4.69
CA ARG A 58 -6.50 -0.43 5.96
C ARG A 58 -8.01 -0.56 5.80
N SER A 59 -8.69 -0.88 6.88
CA SER A 59 -10.14 -0.74 6.98
C SER A 59 -10.52 0.71 7.29
N ALA A 60 -11.57 1.22 6.68
CA ALA A 60 -12.12 2.53 7.03
C ALA A 60 -12.62 2.56 8.49
N LYS A 61 -13.12 1.43 8.99
CA LYS A 61 -13.53 1.28 10.38
C LYS A 61 -12.32 0.95 11.25
N GLY A 62 -12.00 1.84 12.18
CA GLY A 62 -10.91 1.65 13.15
C GLY A 62 -9.51 1.79 12.56
N CYS A 63 -9.34 2.11 11.29
CA CYS A 63 -8.04 2.25 10.60
C CYS A 63 -7.12 1.03 10.73
N ALA A 64 -7.66 -0.13 11.09
CA ALA A 64 -6.87 -1.34 11.26
C ALA A 64 -6.22 -1.79 9.96
N PRO A 65 -4.95 -2.22 9.98
CA PRO A 65 -4.31 -2.77 8.80
C PRO A 65 -4.98 -4.07 8.37
N LEU A 66 -5.10 -4.29 7.07
CA LEU A 66 -5.72 -5.47 6.48
C LEU A 66 -4.64 -6.44 5.99
N ARG A 67 -4.39 -7.47 6.82
CA ARG A 67 -3.53 -8.59 6.45
C ARG A 67 -4.14 -9.40 5.31
N GLY A 68 -3.32 -9.79 4.34
CA GLY A 68 -3.72 -10.66 3.25
C GLY A 68 -4.68 -10.00 2.25
N ALA A 69 -4.84 -8.69 2.28
CA ALA A 69 -5.56 -7.96 1.24
C ALA A 69 -4.85 -8.19 -0.10
N GLN A 70 -5.60 -8.53 -1.14
CA GLN A 70 -5.08 -8.78 -2.48
C GLN A 70 -5.04 -7.48 -3.27
N LEU A 71 -3.89 -7.18 -3.87
CA LEU A 71 -3.69 -6.07 -4.80
C LEU A 71 -3.38 -6.65 -6.19
N GLU A 72 -4.18 -6.30 -7.17
CA GLU A 72 -3.96 -6.62 -8.57
C GLU A 72 -3.52 -5.35 -9.30
N TRP A 73 -2.30 -5.35 -9.84
CA TRP A 73 -1.66 -4.21 -10.48
C TRP A 73 -1.62 -4.38 -12.00
N TRP A 74 -1.82 -3.29 -12.72
CA TRP A 74 -1.53 -3.20 -14.16
C TRP A 74 -1.24 -1.75 -14.55
N SER A 75 -0.32 -1.58 -15.49
CA SER A 75 0.07 -0.28 -15.99
C SER A 75 0.60 -0.37 -17.43
N ALA A 76 0.70 0.77 -18.08
CA ALA A 76 1.45 0.88 -19.31
C ALA A 76 2.96 0.86 -19.05
N ASP A 77 3.75 0.54 -20.05
CA ASP A 77 5.20 0.75 -20.07
C ASP A 77 5.57 2.24 -20.24
N GLY A 78 6.86 2.56 -20.36
CA GLY A 78 7.35 3.93 -20.57
C GLY A 78 6.92 4.59 -21.88
N ARG A 79 6.36 3.82 -22.83
CA ARG A 79 5.80 4.31 -24.12
C ARG A 79 4.29 4.48 -24.09
N GLY A 80 3.63 4.08 -23.00
CA GLY A 80 2.18 4.13 -22.88
C GLY A 80 1.47 2.88 -23.38
N GLU A 81 2.18 1.74 -23.55
CA GLU A 81 1.64 0.48 -24.06
C GLU A 81 1.42 -0.52 -22.92
N TYR A 82 0.29 -1.25 -22.93
CA TYR A 82 -0.05 -2.25 -21.92
C TYR A 82 0.41 -3.64 -22.34
N HIS A 83 1.15 -4.31 -21.45
CA HIS A 83 1.69 -5.66 -21.64
C HIS A 83 1.33 -6.57 -20.48
N ASP A 84 1.24 -7.87 -20.72
CA ASP A 84 0.92 -8.85 -19.67
C ASP A 84 2.06 -9.00 -18.64
N GLU A 85 3.30 -8.70 -19.04
CA GLU A 85 4.48 -8.66 -18.18
C GLU A 85 4.40 -7.56 -17.10
N LEU A 86 3.59 -6.53 -17.29
CA LEU A 86 3.39 -5.42 -16.34
C LEU A 86 2.15 -5.60 -15.47
N ARG A 87 1.70 -6.85 -15.30
CA ARG A 87 0.59 -7.23 -14.41
C ARG A 87 1.11 -8.04 -13.25
N ALA A 88 0.58 -7.81 -12.07
CA ALA A 88 0.96 -8.52 -10.86
C ALA A 88 -0.21 -8.67 -9.91
N THR A 89 -0.21 -9.76 -9.18
CA THR A 89 -1.03 -9.96 -7.98
C THR A 89 -0.12 -10.10 -6.78
N GLN A 90 -0.43 -9.42 -5.68
CA GLN A 90 0.29 -9.59 -4.41
C GLN A 90 -0.68 -9.51 -3.24
N LYS A 91 -0.23 -9.96 -2.07
CA LYS A 91 -0.99 -9.87 -0.82
C LYS A 91 -0.22 -9.03 0.19
N THR A 92 -0.95 -8.28 1.00
CA THR A 92 -0.36 -7.51 2.09
C THR A 92 0.21 -8.42 3.19
N GLY A 93 1.26 -7.96 3.85
CA GLY A 93 1.84 -8.58 5.04
C GLY A 93 0.92 -8.56 6.27
N ALA A 94 1.42 -9.07 7.39
CA ALA A 94 0.68 -9.13 8.64
C ALA A 94 0.27 -7.74 9.18
N ASP A 95 1.04 -6.73 8.86
CA ASP A 95 0.86 -5.32 9.19
C ASP A 95 0.07 -4.54 8.11
N GLY A 96 -0.50 -5.23 7.13
CA GLY A 96 -1.21 -4.63 6.01
C GLY A 96 -0.30 -3.96 4.97
N ALA A 97 1.02 -4.03 5.14
CA ALA A 97 1.96 -3.36 4.26
C ALA A 97 2.08 -4.05 2.89
N PHE A 98 2.34 -3.24 1.87
CA PHE A 98 2.68 -3.69 0.53
C PHE A 98 3.85 -2.87 -0.03
N ARG A 99 4.60 -3.48 -0.95
CA ARG A 99 5.60 -2.82 -1.79
C ARG A 99 5.54 -3.43 -3.19
N TYR A 100 5.38 -2.61 -4.18
CA TYR A 100 5.33 -3.00 -5.59
C TYR A 100 6.36 -2.20 -6.38
N GLU A 101 7.14 -2.85 -7.22
CA GLU A 101 8.14 -2.21 -8.06
C GLU A 101 7.85 -2.47 -9.54
N THR A 102 7.88 -1.42 -10.36
CA THR A 102 7.58 -1.51 -11.78
C THR A 102 8.36 -0.46 -12.58
N VAL A 103 8.23 -0.51 -13.89
CA VAL A 103 8.73 0.56 -14.76
C VAL A 103 7.91 1.84 -14.53
N SER A 104 8.52 3.00 -14.73
CA SER A 104 7.77 4.26 -14.72
C SER A 104 6.79 4.26 -15.91
N PRO A 105 5.46 4.38 -15.67
CA PRO A 105 4.49 4.40 -16.76
C PRO A 105 4.65 5.65 -17.62
N GLY A 106 4.50 5.49 -18.93
CA GLY A 106 4.49 6.57 -19.88
C GLY A 106 3.14 7.25 -19.99
N ARG A 107 3.12 8.37 -20.73
CA ARG A 107 1.90 9.06 -21.11
C ARG A 107 1.32 8.43 -22.38
N TYR A 108 0.01 8.39 -22.46
CA TYR A 108 -0.68 8.14 -23.73
C TYR A 108 -1.80 9.17 -23.95
N PRO A 109 -2.35 9.32 -25.18
CA PRO A 109 -3.27 10.41 -25.51
C PRO A 109 -4.40 10.57 -24.50
N GLY A 110 -4.52 11.76 -23.92
CA GLY A 110 -5.58 12.11 -22.98
C GLY A 110 -5.36 11.63 -21.53
N ARG A 111 -4.24 10.96 -21.21
CA ARG A 111 -4.00 10.42 -19.85
C ARG A 111 -2.60 10.74 -19.32
N PRO A 112 -2.50 11.19 -18.06
CA PRO A 112 -1.22 11.28 -17.37
C PRO A 112 -0.66 9.88 -17.07
N PRO A 113 0.64 9.76 -16.70
CA PRO A 113 1.20 8.50 -16.19
C PRO A 113 0.41 8.00 -15.00
N HIS A 114 0.03 6.72 -14.99
CA HIS A 114 -0.71 6.12 -13.88
C HIS A 114 -0.53 4.61 -13.83
N LEU A 115 -0.75 4.08 -12.63
CA LEU A 115 -0.90 2.65 -12.39
C LEU A 115 -2.32 2.40 -11.91
N HIS A 116 -2.95 1.36 -12.43
CA HIS A 116 -4.20 0.85 -11.90
C HIS A 116 -3.93 -0.14 -10.76
N VAL A 117 -4.84 -0.18 -9.81
CA VAL A 117 -4.85 -1.19 -8.76
C VAL A 117 -6.29 -1.55 -8.39
N LYS A 118 -6.56 -2.85 -8.30
CA LYS A 118 -7.80 -3.39 -7.75
C LYS A 118 -7.46 -4.09 -6.44
N ILE A 119 -8.16 -3.73 -5.37
CA ILE A 119 -7.85 -4.18 -4.02
C ILE A 119 -9.08 -4.85 -3.43
N SER A 120 -8.91 -6.06 -2.93
CA SER A 120 -9.95 -6.83 -2.27
C SER A 120 -9.47 -7.40 -0.94
N ALA A 121 -10.38 -7.49 0.02
CA ALA A 121 -10.16 -8.13 1.32
C ALA A 121 -11.48 -8.70 1.84
N PRO A 122 -11.48 -9.82 2.59
CA PRO A 122 -12.70 -10.38 3.16
C PRO A 122 -13.47 -9.34 4.00
N GLY A 123 -14.81 -9.28 3.85
CA GLY A 123 -15.68 -8.35 4.55
C GLY A 123 -15.53 -6.89 4.15
N HIS A 124 -14.90 -6.62 2.99
CA HIS A 124 -14.73 -5.26 2.47
C HIS A 124 -15.13 -5.19 1.00
N ARG A 125 -15.72 -4.08 0.64
CA ARG A 125 -16.02 -3.77 -0.77
C ARG A 125 -14.72 -3.61 -1.55
N THR A 126 -14.66 -4.23 -2.73
CA THR A 126 -13.53 -4.10 -3.65
C THR A 126 -13.34 -2.63 -4.05
N LEU A 127 -12.12 -2.15 -3.93
CA LEU A 127 -11.70 -0.84 -4.41
C LEU A 127 -10.98 -1.01 -5.75
N VAL A 128 -11.42 -0.29 -6.77
CA VAL A 128 -10.66 -0.05 -7.99
C VAL A 128 -10.24 1.42 -7.97
N THR A 129 -8.94 1.66 -8.12
CA THR A 129 -8.40 3.03 -8.13
C THR A 129 -7.15 3.13 -8.99
N GLN A 130 -6.59 4.32 -9.06
CA GLN A 130 -5.35 4.60 -9.78
C GLN A 130 -4.41 5.43 -8.91
N VAL A 131 -3.11 5.25 -9.11
CA VAL A 131 -2.07 6.09 -8.52
C VAL A 131 -1.32 6.82 -9.62
N TYR A 132 -1.00 8.09 -9.38
CA TYR A 132 -0.47 9.01 -10.39
C TYR A 132 0.92 9.48 -9.99
N PRO A 133 2.00 8.79 -10.42
CA PRO A 133 3.35 9.27 -10.17
C PRO A 133 3.61 10.57 -10.96
N ARG A 134 4.41 11.47 -10.38
CA ARG A 134 4.91 12.64 -11.09
C ARG A 134 6.03 12.23 -12.05
N ASP A 135 6.27 13.06 -13.06
CA ASP A 135 7.40 12.85 -13.96
C ASP A 135 8.72 12.74 -13.17
N GLY A 136 9.47 11.67 -13.43
CA GLY A 136 10.74 11.39 -12.73
C GLY A 136 10.62 10.87 -11.29
N GLN A 137 9.41 10.70 -10.77
CA GLN A 137 9.21 10.15 -9.43
C GLN A 137 9.59 8.68 -9.41
N ARG A 138 10.47 8.29 -8.46
CA ARG A 138 10.96 6.90 -8.29
C ARG A 138 10.35 6.18 -7.10
N ALA A 139 9.73 6.90 -6.18
CA ALA A 139 9.04 6.34 -5.03
C ALA A 139 7.74 7.09 -4.77
N LEU A 140 6.65 6.35 -4.56
CA LEU A 140 5.33 6.88 -4.24
C LEU A 140 4.80 6.13 -3.02
N ALA A 141 4.58 6.86 -1.93
CA ALA A 141 3.92 6.33 -0.74
C ALA A 141 2.43 6.64 -0.79
N THR A 142 1.59 5.63 -0.61
CA THR A 142 0.13 5.77 -0.59
C THR A 142 -0.51 4.65 0.21
N ASP A 143 -1.45 4.99 1.09
CA ASP A 143 -2.29 4.01 1.76
C ASP A 143 -3.60 3.83 0.99
N PHE A 144 -4.16 2.62 1.06
CA PHE A 144 -5.49 2.31 0.54
C PHE A 144 -6.43 1.97 1.68
N VAL A 145 -7.58 2.61 1.72
CA VAL A 145 -8.57 2.45 2.78
C VAL A 145 -9.85 1.88 2.21
N LEU A 146 -10.18 0.64 2.61
CA LEU A 146 -11.35 -0.11 2.14
C LEU A 146 -12.54 0.10 3.07
N VAL A 147 -13.72 0.21 2.46
CA VAL A 147 -15.00 0.28 3.19
C VAL A 147 -15.48 -1.14 3.46
N GLY A 148 -15.93 -1.42 4.70
CA GLY A 148 -16.59 -2.67 5.06
C GLY A 148 -17.89 -2.90 4.26
N GLU A 149 -18.29 -4.16 4.09
CA GLU A 149 -19.60 -4.56 3.55
C GLU A 149 -20.74 -4.31 4.54
#